data_44351539b5a40609e65d99a5033ef2e7
#
_entry.id   44351539b5a40609e65d99a5033ef2e7
#
_cell.length_a   1.000
_cell.length_b   1.000
_cell.length_c   1.000
_cell.angle_alpha   90.00
_cell.angle_beta   90.00
_cell.angle_gamma   90.00
#
_symmetry.space_group_name_H-M   'P 1'
#
loop_
_entity.id
_entity.type
_entity.pdbx_description
1 polymer ?
#
loop_
_entity_poly.entity_id
_entity_poly.type
_entity_poly.pdbx_seq_one_letter_code
_entity_poly.pdbx_strand_id
1 'polypeptide(L)'
;MKFFVIGDVTVDHLYHLKHLPAPGEEVSPIRATMQPGGAGGTISVTLARLGHTVLLGARVGEDPFAEYALSKVRASGVSEAAVQRDPELLTSTITVMQTPDGKRAMISYGGANRELDASKLKKKDIDGSDALIVSAYSLIGGPQREYAVKAMGMARKAGVPIFMDLGTGAVNSVGTGLMDTVLGSDYLLLNQHELLALTGTSSISTALLSLGKRGVQKVVVKVGAMGSIVWTPDETELIDAVKIADAVVDTTGSGDTFVAAFAHAVLGGTPLAGSALAANAAGVLSATSVGAQTREITAADLKALLPG
;
A
#
# COMPACT_ATOMS: atom_id res chain seq x y z
N MET A 1 -2.73 17.16 8.52
CA MET A 1 -3.54 16.02 9.03
C MET A 1 -2.65 15.00 9.69
N LYS A 2 -3.23 14.15 10.53
CA LYS A 2 -2.55 13.06 11.23
C LYS A 2 -3.06 11.72 10.72
N PHE A 3 -2.18 10.84 10.29
CA PHE A 3 -2.52 9.52 9.80
C PHE A 3 -1.93 8.44 10.71
N PHE A 4 -2.71 7.39 10.96
CA PHE A 4 -2.18 6.14 11.47
C PHE A 4 -2.19 5.13 10.33
N VAL A 5 -1.00 4.61 9.99
CA VAL A 5 -0.82 3.64 8.92
C VAL A 5 -0.45 2.30 9.52
N ILE A 6 -1.18 1.25 9.17
CA ILE A 6 -0.86 -0.14 9.54
C ILE A 6 -0.49 -0.91 8.28
N GLY A 7 0.72 -1.45 8.27
CA GLY A 7 1.22 -2.21 7.13
C GLY A 7 2.67 -2.62 7.28
N ASP A 8 3.14 -3.39 6.33
CA ASP A 8 4.47 -3.97 6.36
C ASP A 8 5.57 -2.94 6.11
N VAL A 9 6.71 -3.19 6.75
CA VAL A 9 8.00 -2.57 6.44
C VAL A 9 8.95 -3.69 6.04
N THR A 10 9.60 -3.57 4.89
CA THR A 10 10.43 -4.62 4.31
C THR A 10 11.78 -4.11 3.83
N VAL A 11 12.70 -5.05 3.63
CA VAL A 11 13.87 -4.84 2.78
C VAL A 11 13.64 -5.60 1.48
N ASP A 12 13.64 -4.89 0.37
CA ASP A 12 13.42 -5.46 -0.95
C ASP A 12 14.75 -5.68 -1.66
N HIS A 13 15.05 -6.94 -2.00
CA HIS A 13 16.21 -7.35 -2.79
C HIS A 13 15.79 -7.54 -4.24
N LEU A 14 16.27 -6.70 -5.15
CA LEU A 14 15.97 -6.76 -6.58
C LEU A 14 17.17 -7.34 -7.32
N TYR A 15 16.95 -8.46 -8.00
CA TYR A 15 17.93 -9.15 -8.83
C TYR A 15 17.51 -9.11 -10.29
N HIS A 16 18.30 -8.44 -11.13
CA HIS A 16 18.14 -8.50 -12.57
C HIS A 16 18.95 -9.68 -13.10
N LEU A 17 18.27 -10.69 -13.64
CA LEU A 17 18.82 -11.96 -14.09
C LEU A 17 18.73 -12.07 -15.61
N LYS A 18 19.56 -12.89 -16.24
CA LYS A 18 19.38 -13.27 -17.66
C LYS A 18 18.15 -14.15 -17.85
N HIS A 19 17.90 -15.06 -16.91
CA HIS A 19 16.73 -15.93 -16.82
C HIS A 19 16.47 -16.27 -15.35
N LEU A 20 15.27 -16.74 -15.03
CA LEU A 20 14.93 -17.21 -13.70
C LEU A 20 15.60 -18.57 -13.45
N PRO A 21 16.15 -18.82 -12.23
CA PRO A 21 16.84 -20.09 -11.93
C PRO A 21 15.87 -21.27 -11.99
N ALA A 22 16.33 -22.35 -12.60
CA ALA A 22 15.69 -23.66 -12.53
C ALA A 22 16.08 -24.38 -11.21
N PRO A 23 15.34 -25.43 -10.79
CA PRO A 23 15.72 -26.24 -9.63
C PRO A 23 17.15 -26.78 -9.76
N GLY A 24 17.99 -26.50 -8.77
CA GLY A 24 19.39 -26.89 -8.74
C GLY A 24 20.37 -26.01 -9.52
N GLU A 25 19.89 -24.93 -10.14
CA GLU A 25 20.71 -23.99 -10.88
C GLU A 25 21.19 -22.83 -10.00
N GLU A 26 22.45 -22.43 -10.15
CA GLU A 26 22.99 -21.18 -9.61
C GLU A 26 23.07 -20.13 -10.72
N VAL A 27 22.41 -18.98 -10.54
CA VAL A 27 22.38 -17.88 -11.51
C VAL A 27 22.97 -16.62 -10.87
N SER A 28 24.01 -16.07 -11.50
CA SER A 28 24.57 -14.79 -11.09
C SER A 28 23.75 -13.63 -11.67
N PRO A 29 23.33 -12.63 -10.85
CA PRO A 29 22.59 -11.48 -11.32
C PRO A 29 23.47 -10.55 -12.17
N ILE A 30 22.88 -9.93 -13.20
CA ILE A 30 23.49 -8.85 -13.97
C ILE A 30 23.64 -7.60 -13.08
N ARG A 31 22.62 -7.37 -12.22
CA ARG A 31 22.57 -6.27 -11.27
C ARG A 31 21.78 -6.72 -10.05
N ALA A 32 22.24 -6.30 -8.87
CA ALA A 32 21.52 -6.44 -7.62
C ALA A 32 21.37 -5.09 -6.94
N THR A 33 20.21 -4.82 -6.37
CA THR A 33 19.95 -3.64 -5.53
C THR A 33 19.17 -4.05 -4.30
N MET A 34 19.35 -3.31 -3.22
CA MET A 34 18.61 -3.47 -1.98
C MET A 34 17.93 -2.13 -1.66
N GLN A 35 16.68 -2.16 -1.23
CA GLN A 35 15.90 -0.94 -0.99
C GLN A 35 14.94 -1.12 0.18
N PRO A 36 14.64 -0.03 0.94
CA PRO A 36 13.53 -0.03 1.87
C PRO A 36 12.20 -0.13 1.11
N GLY A 37 11.29 -0.95 1.61
CA GLY A 37 10.00 -1.22 0.98
C GLY A 37 8.89 -1.49 2.00
N GLY A 38 7.89 -2.24 1.55
CA GLY A 38 6.68 -2.55 2.29
C GLY A 38 5.59 -1.48 2.13
N ALA A 39 4.34 -1.94 2.01
CA ALA A 39 3.20 -1.05 1.78
C ALA A 39 3.03 -0.02 2.91
N GLY A 40 3.13 -0.44 4.17
CA GLY A 40 3.06 0.47 5.32
C GLY A 40 4.15 1.52 5.31
N GLY A 41 5.40 1.12 5.00
CA GLY A 41 6.53 2.02 4.87
C GLY A 41 6.33 3.03 3.75
N THR A 42 5.95 2.58 2.55
CA THR A 42 5.79 3.43 1.36
C THR A 42 4.64 4.42 1.50
N ILE A 43 3.47 3.99 1.98
CA ILE A 43 2.33 4.87 2.27
C ILE A 43 2.74 5.94 3.29
N SER A 44 3.42 5.54 4.37
CA SER A 44 3.83 6.45 5.44
C SER A 44 4.83 7.51 4.96
N VAL A 45 5.84 7.09 4.22
CA VAL A 45 6.85 8.00 3.63
C VAL A 45 6.20 8.99 2.67
N THR A 46 5.29 8.52 1.82
CA THR A 46 4.59 9.39 0.86
C THR A 46 3.72 10.42 1.58
N LEU A 47 2.92 10.02 2.57
CA LEU A 47 2.11 10.95 3.36
C LEU A 47 2.96 11.99 4.09
N ALA A 48 4.08 11.59 4.67
CA ALA A 48 4.98 12.52 5.34
C ALA A 48 5.58 13.55 4.36
N ARG A 49 5.97 13.14 3.16
CA ARG A 49 6.44 14.02 2.08
C ARG A 49 5.36 14.96 1.55
N LEU A 50 4.08 14.54 1.64
CA LEU A 50 2.93 15.40 1.35
C LEU A 50 2.58 16.37 2.51
N GLY A 51 3.40 16.41 3.58
CA GLY A 51 3.29 17.38 4.67
C GLY A 51 2.41 16.93 5.83
N HIS A 52 2.18 15.62 6.01
CA HIS A 52 1.35 15.09 7.07
C HIS A 52 2.16 14.54 8.25
N THR A 53 1.55 14.54 9.44
CA THR A 53 2.05 13.78 10.59
C THR A 53 1.61 12.33 10.46
N VAL A 54 2.56 11.41 10.48
CA VAL A 54 2.27 9.97 10.29
C VAL A 54 2.80 9.16 11.45
N LEU A 55 1.97 8.28 11.99
CA LEU A 55 2.34 7.22 12.93
C LEU A 55 2.30 5.90 12.16
N LEU A 56 3.37 5.12 12.25
CA LEU A 56 3.45 3.81 11.58
C LEU A 56 3.29 2.69 12.60
N GLY A 57 2.28 1.84 12.39
CA GLY A 57 2.05 0.57 13.10
C GLY A 57 2.61 -0.59 12.29
N ALA A 58 3.77 -1.08 12.68
CA ALA A 58 4.49 -2.19 12.04
C ALA A 58 5.31 -2.96 13.08
N ARG A 59 5.89 -4.10 12.69
CA ARG A 59 6.87 -4.81 13.52
C ARG A 59 8.06 -5.23 12.67
N VAL A 60 9.28 -4.98 13.18
CA VAL A 60 10.55 -5.34 12.55
C VAL A 60 11.37 -6.18 13.52
N GLY A 61 12.37 -6.91 13.03
CA GLY A 61 13.29 -7.65 13.89
C GLY A 61 14.25 -6.75 14.66
N GLU A 62 15.00 -7.31 15.60
CA GLU A 62 16.17 -6.70 16.22
C GLU A 62 17.43 -7.08 15.41
N ASP A 63 17.46 -6.69 14.14
CA ASP A 63 18.51 -7.03 13.18
C ASP A 63 18.94 -5.82 12.33
N PRO A 64 20.07 -5.88 11.60
CA PRO A 64 20.55 -4.79 10.75
C PRO A 64 19.57 -4.37 9.64
N PHE A 65 18.71 -5.29 9.17
CA PHE A 65 17.71 -4.98 8.15
C PHE A 65 16.61 -4.06 8.69
N ALA A 66 16.30 -4.12 9.99
CA ALA A 66 15.33 -3.22 10.61
C ALA A 66 15.73 -1.74 10.46
N GLU A 67 16.99 -1.42 10.73
CA GLU A 67 17.49 -0.04 10.61
C GLU A 67 17.49 0.42 9.15
N TYR A 68 17.82 -0.47 8.23
CA TYR A 68 17.79 -0.17 6.80
C TYR A 68 16.35 0.01 6.30
N ALA A 69 15.42 -0.89 6.64
CA ALA A 69 14.02 -0.82 6.25
C ALA A 69 13.33 0.46 6.76
N LEU A 70 13.67 0.90 7.98
CA LEU A 70 13.13 2.12 8.59
C LEU A 70 13.87 3.40 8.18
N SER A 71 14.96 3.32 7.41
CA SER A 71 15.80 4.47 7.09
C SER A 71 15.04 5.62 6.40
N LYS A 72 14.22 5.31 5.39
CA LYS A 72 13.38 6.30 4.68
C LYS A 72 12.19 6.76 5.52
N VAL A 73 11.59 5.86 6.30
CA VAL A 73 10.53 6.17 7.27
C VAL A 73 11.01 7.27 8.23
N ARG A 74 12.17 7.05 8.84
CA ARG A 74 12.81 8.01 9.78
C ARG A 74 13.23 9.31 9.10
N ALA A 75 13.88 9.22 7.94
CA ALA A 75 14.34 10.40 7.20
C ALA A 75 13.18 11.30 6.74
N SER A 76 11.98 10.74 6.55
CA SER A 76 10.78 11.50 6.19
C SER A 76 10.00 12.04 7.39
N GLY A 77 10.48 11.83 8.63
CA GLY A 77 9.82 12.31 9.85
C GLY A 77 8.61 11.52 10.29
N VAL A 78 8.41 10.32 9.78
CA VAL A 78 7.35 9.39 10.24
C VAL A 78 7.66 8.94 11.66
N SER A 79 6.64 8.93 12.52
CA SER A 79 6.78 8.46 13.91
C SER A 79 6.84 6.95 13.98
N GLU A 80 7.90 6.41 14.57
CA GLU A 80 8.12 4.99 14.86
C GLU A 80 7.53 4.58 16.23
N ALA A 81 6.77 5.45 16.92
CA ALA A 81 6.30 5.19 18.30
C ALA A 81 5.33 3.99 18.43
N ALA A 82 4.78 3.50 17.32
CA ALA A 82 3.97 2.28 17.25
C ALA A 82 4.68 1.15 16.47
N VAL A 83 5.94 1.34 16.08
CA VAL A 83 6.76 0.25 15.52
C VAL A 83 7.24 -0.64 16.66
N GLN A 84 6.96 -1.92 16.56
CA GLN A 84 7.38 -2.94 17.51
C GLN A 84 8.70 -3.58 17.06
N ARG A 85 9.46 -4.11 18.03
CA ARG A 85 10.68 -4.87 17.78
C ARG A 85 10.49 -6.31 18.20
N ASP A 86 11.00 -7.24 17.41
CA ASP A 86 10.97 -8.67 17.66
C ASP A 86 12.38 -9.18 17.95
N PRO A 87 12.65 -9.79 19.12
CA PRO A 87 13.98 -10.27 19.46
C PRO A 87 14.36 -11.60 18.77
N GLU A 88 13.39 -12.33 18.21
CA GLU A 88 13.59 -13.68 17.67
C GLU A 88 13.44 -13.74 16.15
N LEU A 89 12.46 -12.99 15.60
CA LEU A 89 12.14 -13.01 14.17
C LEU A 89 12.87 -11.90 13.44
N LEU A 90 13.36 -12.23 12.25
CA LEU A 90 14.01 -11.25 11.38
C LEU A 90 13.00 -10.28 10.77
N THR A 91 13.51 -9.11 10.41
CA THR A 91 12.79 -8.12 9.60
C THR A 91 12.33 -8.75 8.28
N SER A 92 11.13 -8.41 7.86
CA SER A 92 10.52 -8.88 6.61
C SER A 92 11.39 -8.53 5.40
N THR A 93 11.52 -9.47 4.48
CA THR A 93 12.26 -9.27 3.22
C THR A 93 11.45 -9.73 2.03
N ILE A 94 11.63 -9.05 0.91
CA ILE A 94 11.08 -9.46 -0.39
C ILE A 94 12.25 -9.61 -1.37
N THR A 95 12.40 -10.78 -1.95
CA THR A 95 13.34 -11.01 -3.06
C THR A 95 12.56 -10.98 -4.36
N VAL A 96 12.90 -10.04 -5.24
CA VAL A 96 12.34 -9.91 -6.58
C VAL A 96 13.40 -10.31 -7.59
N MET A 97 13.11 -11.31 -8.39
CA MET A 97 13.93 -11.76 -9.53
C MET A 97 13.23 -11.34 -10.82
N GLN A 98 13.93 -10.59 -11.66
CA GLN A 98 13.36 -10.05 -12.90
C GLN A 98 14.29 -10.28 -14.08
N THR A 99 13.74 -10.64 -15.23
CA THR A 99 14.47 -10.88 -16.48
C THR A 99 14.18 -9.78 -17.51
N PRO A 100 15.02 -9.58 -18.54
CA PRO A 100 14.84 -8.55 -19.56
C PRO A 100 13.55 -8.69 -20.38
N ASP A 101 13.01 -9.93 -20.49
CA ASP A 101 11.75 -10.22 -21.16
C ASP A 101 10.52 -9.98 -20.27
N GLY A 102 10.71 -9.36 -19.09
CA GLY A 102 9.64 -8.95 -18.18
C GLY A 102 9.11 -10.07 -17.27
N LYS A 103 9.64 -11.29 -17.33
CA LYS A 103 9.26 -12.35 -16.38
C LYS A 103 9.76 -11.99 -14.99
N ARG A 104 8.94 -12.32 -13.98
CA ARG A 104 9.23 -12.01 -12.59
C ARG A 104 8.87 -13.16 -11.68
N ALA A 105 9.73 -13.46 -10.71
CA ALA A 105 9.45 -14.33 -9.58
C ALA A 105 9.74 -13.58 -8.29
N MET A 106 8.99 -13.89 -7.23
CA MET A 106 9.13 -13.22 -5.94
C MET A 106 9.13 -14.24 -4.81
N ILE A 107 9.96 -14.00 -3.80
CA ILE A 107 9.97 -14.72 -2.54
C ILE A 107 9.72 -13.69 -1.45
N SER A 108 8.68 -13.88 -0.64
CA SER A 108 8.33 -13.00 0.45
C SER A 108 8.49 -13.72 1.78
N TYR A 109 9.31 -13.17 2.66
CA TYR A 109 9.42 -13.58 4.05
C TYR A 109 8.74 -12.54 4.94
N GLY A 110 7.62 -12.89 5.54
CA GLY A 110 6.83 -11.96 6.37
C GLY A 110 7.48 -11.59 7.70
N GLY A 111 8.31 -12.47 8.25
CA GLY A 111 9.13 -12.22 9.44
C GLY A 111 8.34 -11.60 10.60
N ALA A 112 8.98 -10.67 11.29
CA ALA A 112 8.42 -9.97 12.43
C ALA A 112 7.11 -9.22 12.13
N ASN A 113 6.87 -8.76 10.89
CA ASN A 113 5.62 -8.08 10.54
C ASN A 113 4.37 -8.91 10.87
N ARG A 114 4.44 -10.25 10.73
CA ARG A 114 3.31 -11.15 11.01
C ARG A 114 2.94 -11.24 12.49
N GLU A 115 3.85 -10.88 13.36
CA GLU A 115 3.72 -10.99 14.81
C GLU A 115 3.39 -9.64 15.49
N LEU A 116 2.80 -8.70 14.77
CA LEU A 116 2.39 -7.39 15.30
C LEU A 116 1.38 -7.58 16.45
N ASP A 117 1.82 -7.25 17.67
CA ASP A 117 1.11 -7.53 18.92
C ASP A 117 -0.04 -6.55 19.17
N ALA A 118 -1.28 -7.04 19.11
CA ALA A 118 -2.50 -6.27 19.33
C ALA A 118 -2.64 -5.71 20.76
N SER A 119 -1.92 -6.24 21.75
CA SER A 119 -1.92 -5.70 23.12
C SER A 119 -1.22 -4.34 23.21
N LYS A 120 -0.30 -4.07 22.29
CA LYS A 120 0.48 -2.81 22.21
C LYS A 120 -0.28 -1.67 21.52
N LEU A 121 -1.41 -1.94 20.86
CA LEU A 121 -2.22 -0.91 20.22
C LEU A 121 -2.84 0.00 21.28
N LYS A 122 -2.58 1.31 21.16
CA LYS A 122 -3.05 2.32 22.11
C LYS A 122 -4.24 3.07 21.53
N LYS A 123 -5.29 3.25 22.33
CA LYS A 123 -6.49 3.99 21.93
C LYS A 123 -6.17 5.41 21.44
N LYS A 124 -5.22 6.10 22.08
CA LYS A 124 -4.79 7.45 21.69
C LYS A 124 -4.20 7.54 20.28
N ASP A 125 -3.66 6.43 19.75
CA ASP A 125 -3.06 6.39 18.41
C ASP A 125 -4.15 6.45 17.33
N ILE A 126 -5.35 5.96 17.66
CA ILE A 126 -6.55 6.04 16.81
C ILE A 126 -7.29 7.38 17.02
N ASP A 127 -7.65 7.70 18.27
CA ASP A 127 -8.45 8.90 18.59
C ASP A 127 -7.77 10.21 18.16
N GLY A 128 -6.46 10.22 18.05
CA GLY A 128 -5.68 11.38 17.63
C GLY A 128 -5.43 11.48 16.13
N SER A 129 -5.99 10.56 15.33
CA SER A 129 -5.78 10.48 13.90
C SER A 129 -6.98 11.02 13.10
N ASP A 130 -6.71 11.70 12.00
CA ASP A 130 -7.72 12.14 11.03
C ASP A 130 -8.13 10.99 10.09
N ALA A 131 -7.28 9.96 9.94
CA ALA A 131 -7.60 8.72 9.23
C ALA A 131 -6.73 7.54 9.68
N LEU A 132 -7.28 6.34 9.52
CA LEU A 132 -6.58 5.07 9.57
C LEU A 132 -6.40 4.53 8.14
N ILE A 133 -5.17 4.20 7.76
CA ILE A 133 -4.89 3.47 6.52
C ILE A 133 -4.41 2.07 6.88
N VAL A 134 -5.02 1.06 6.29
CA VAL A 134 -4.67 -0.35 6.51
C VAL A 134 -4.28 -0.99 5.19
N SER A 135 -3.07 -1.51 5.11
CA SER A 135 -2.70 -2.42 4.03
C SER A 135 -3.21 -3.83 4.34
N ALA A 136 -3.90 -4.45 3.38
CA ALA A 136 -4.46 -5.78 3.55
C ALA A 136 -3.40 -6.89 3.71
N TYR A 137 -2.13 -6.60 3.47
CA TYR A 137 -1.05 -7.50 3.89
C TYR A 137 -1.12 -7.77 5.39
N SER A 138 -1.56 -6.79 6.20
CA SER A 138 -1.82 -6.95 7.63
C SER A 138 -3.05 -7.82 7.95
N LEU A 139 -3.82 -8.26 6.95
CA LEU A 139 -5.03 -9.07 7.12
C LEU A 139 -4.86 -10.53 6.70
N ILE A 140 -3.66 -10.94 6.26
CA ILE A 140 -3.40 -12.31 5.78
C ILE A 140 -3.66 -13.34 6.88
N GLY A 141 -3.31 -13.04 8.13
CA GLY A 141 -3.55 -13.94 9.27
C GLY A 141 -2.72 -13.59 10.50
N GLY A 142 -2.84 -14.41 11.55
CA GLY A 142 -2.04 -14.32 12.77
C GLY A 142 -2.24 -13.03 13.58
N PRO A 143 -1.30 -12.73 14.50
CA PRO A 143 -1.35 -11.56 15.37
C PRO A 143 -1.46 -10.23 14.63
N GLN A 144 -0.82 -10.10 13.47
CA GLN A 144 -0.92 -8.89 12.62
C GLN A 144 -2.37 -8.61 12.20
N ARG A 145 -3.13 -9.66 11.83
CA ARG A 145 -4.55 -9.52 11.50
C ARG A 145 -5.37 -9.07 12.71
N GLU A 146 -5.10 -9.63 13.87
CA GLU A 146 -5.78 -9.24 15.12
C GLU A 146 -5.53 -7.76 15.44
N TYR A 147 -4.29 -7.29 15.27
CA TYR A 147 -3.93 -5.88 15.44
C TYR A 147 -4.72 -4.98 14.50
N ALA A 148 -4.71 -5.28 13.20
CA ALA A 148 -5.38 -4.49 12.17
C ALA A 148 -6.91 -4.46 12.37
N VAL A 149 -7.55 -5.60 12.62
CA VAL A 149 -9.00 -5.70 12.88
C VAL A 149 -9.39 -4.94 14.15
N LYS A 150 -8.59 -5.04 15.22
CA LYS A 150 -8.79 -4.28 16.45
C LYS A 150 -8.71 -2.78 16.19
N ALA A 151 -7.70 -2.33 15.44
CA ALA A 151 -7.54 -0.91 15.09
C ALA A 151 -8.72 -0.39 14.27
N MET A 152 -9.17 -1.14 13.25
CA MET A 152 -10.36 -0.81 12.46
C MET A 152 -11.62 -0.72 13.33
N GLY A 153 -11.79 -1.64 14.27
CA GLY A 153 -12.91 -1.60 15.22
C GLY A 153 -12.89 -0.37 16.14
N MET A 154 -11.70 0.06 16.55
CA MET A 154 -11.52 1.30 17.33
C MET A 154 -11.77 2.55 16.48
N ALA A 155 -11.24 2.59 15.26
CA ALA A 155 -11.44 3.70 14.33
C ALA A 155 -12.93 3.94 14.02
N ARG A 156 -13.69 2.88 13.71
CA ARG A 156 -15.15 2.97 13.53
C ARG A 156 -15.87 3.54 14.74
N LYS A 157 -15.51 3.12 15.96
CA LYS A 157 -16.11 3.64 17.19
C LYS A 157 -15.77 5.10 17.46
N ALA A 158 -14.61 5.56 16.96
CA ALA A 158 -14.15 6.93 17.10
C ALA A 158 -14.60 7.83 15.94
N GLY A 159 -15.25 7.30 14.90
CA GLY A 159 -15.62 8.05 13.70
C GLY A 159 -14.42 8.43 12.82
N VAL A 160 -13.29 7.72 12.96
CA VAL A 160 -12.08 7.92 12.15
C VAL A 160 -12.21 7.13 10.85
N PRO A 161 -12.16 7.80 9.68
CA PRO A 161 -12.32 7.14 8.38
C PRO A 161 -11.20 6.13 8.12
N ILE A 162 -11.58 5.00 7.50
CA ILE A 162 -10.69 3.88 7.21
C ILE A 162 -10.47 3.77 5.71
N PHE A 163 -9.21 3.86 5.29
CA PHE A 163 -8.75 3.56 3.94
C PHE A 163 -8.13 2.17 3.91
N MET A 164 -8.65 1.31 3.03
CA MET A 164 -8.14 -0.05 2.84
C MET A 164 -7.43 -0.15 1.51
N ASP A 165 -6.13 -0.44 1.53
CA ASP A 165 -5.37 -0.83 0.33
C ASP A 165 -5.28 -2.35 0.26
N LEU A 166 -5.83 -2.96 -0.82
CA LEU A 166 -6.04 -4.41 -0.80
C LEU A 166 -4.75 -5.22 -1.00
N GLY A 167 -3.93 -4.88 -1.96
CA GLY A 167 -2.65 -5.55 -2.23
C GLY A 167 -2.75 -6.98 -2.79
N THR A 168 -2.04 -7.22 -3.88
CA THR A 168 -2.11 -8.48 -4.65
C THR A 168 -1.72 -9.72 -3.84
N GLY A 169 -0.68 -9.61 -2.99
CA GLY A 169 -0.23 -10.74 -2.17
C GLY A 169 -1.24 -11.15 -1.10
N ALA A 170 -1.98 -10.19 -0.53
CA ALA A 170 -3.04 -10.47 0.44
C ALA A 170 -4.20 -11.22 -0.23
N VAL A 171 -4.64 -10.74 -1.40
CA VAL A 171 -5.74 -11.36 -2.15
C VAL A 171 -5.35 -12.76 -2.62
N ASN A 172 -4.14 -12.95 -3.12
CA ASN A 172 -3.67 -14.28 -3.55
C ASN A 172 -3.58 -15.27 -2.38
N SER A 173 -3.33 -14.78 -1.16
CA SER A 173 -3.20 -15.63 0.04
C SER A 173 -4.55 -15.98 0.66
N VAL A 174 -5.51 -15.06 0.67
CA VAL A 174 -6.78 -15.17 1.43
C VAL A 174 -8.01 -15.17 0.50
N GLY A 175 -7.90 -14.54 -0.66
CA GLY A 175 -8.98 -14.46 -1.65
C GLY A 175 -10.25 -13.81 -1.09
N THR A 176 -11.39 -14.45 -1.36
CA THR A 176 -12.72 -13.99 -0.89
C THR A 176 -12.87 -13.94 0.63
N GLY A 177 -11.99 -14.59 1.40
CA GLY A 177 -11.97 -14.54 2.86
C GLY A 177 -11.63 -13.16 3.45
N LEU A 178 -11.10 -12.24 2.65
CA LEU A 178 -10.91 -10.84 3.04
C LEU A 178 -12.21 -10.04 3.07
N MET A 179 -13.27 -10.51 2.40
CA MET A 179 -14.49 -9.76 2.16
C MET A 179 -15.06 -9.12 3.42
N ASP A 180 -15.32 -9.90 4.46
CA ASP A 180 -15.96 -9.39 5.68
C ASP A 180 -15.11 -8.31 6.39
N THR A 181 -13.80 -8.36 6.23
CA THR A 181 -12.90 -7.37 6.82
C THR A 181 -12.89 -6.08 6.00
N VAL A 182 -12.87 -6.18 4.67
CA VAL A 182 -12.85 -4.98 3.79
C VAL A 182 -14.19 -4.21 3.81
N LEU A 183 -15.32 -4.86 4.12
CA LEU A 183 -16.62 -4.21 4.30
C LEU A 183 -16.60 -3.17 5.43
N GLY A 184 -15.60 -3.20 6.29
CA GLY A 184 -15.45 -2.24 7.38
C GLY A 184 -14.69 -0.96 7.01
N SER A 185 -14.30 -0.77 5.75
CA SER A 185 -13.60 0.43 5.29
C SER A 185 -14.54 1.45 4.67
N ASP A 186 -14.19 2.74 4.78
CA ASP A 186 -14.90 3.85 4.15
C ASP A 186 -14.48 4.04 2.70
N TYR A 187 -13.22 3.71 2.40
CA TYR A 187 -12.61 3.76 1.07
C TYR A 187 -11.87 2.46 0.80
N LEU A 188 -12.27 1.74 -0.23
CA LEU A 188 -11.60 0.53 -0.69
C LEU A 188 -10.79 0.83 -1.95
N LEU A 189 -9.46 0.71 -1.86
CA LEU A 189 -8.53 0.95 -2.95
C LEU A 189 -7.88 -0.37 -3.37
N LEU A 190 -7.92 -0.69 -4.64
CA LEU A 190 -7.44 -1.96 -5.18
C LEU A 190 -7.17 -1.85 -6.68
N ASN A 191 -6.47 -2.82 -7.24
CA ASN A 191 -6.36 -2.92 -8.69
C ASN A 191 -7.43 -3.88 -9.26
N GLN A 192 -7.51 -3.95 -10.60
CA GLN A 192 -8.48 -4.81 -11.29
C GLN A 192 -8.35 -6.28 -10.89
N HIS A 193 -7.13 -6.82 -10.82
CA HIS A 193 -6.90 -8.21 -10.43
C HIS A 193 -7.40 -8.47 -8.99
N GLU A 194 -7.08 -7.58 -8.08
CA GLU A 194 -7.48 -7.65 -6.67
C GLU A 194 -9.00 -7.60 -6.51
N LEU A 195 -9.68 -6.73 -7.28
CA LEU A 195 -11.13 -6.63 -7.29
C LEU A 195 -11.80 -7.94 -7.71
N LEU A 196 -11.33 -8.50 -8.82
CA LEU A 196 -11.91 -9.74 -9.36
C LEU A 196 -11.65 -10.93 -8.44
N ALA A 197 -10.45 -11.04 -7.88
CA ALA A 197 -10.10 -12.11 -6.94
C ALA A 197 -10.85 -11.99 -5.60
N LEU A 198 -11.00 -10.76 -5.05
CA LEU A 198 -11.79 -10.51 -3.83
C LEU A 198 -13.25 -10.92 -3.98
N THR A 199 -13.85 -10.63 -5.15
CA THR A 199 -15.28 -10.87 -5.38
C THR A 199 -15.59 -12.22 -6.01
N GLY A 200 -14.58 -12.92 -6.54
CA GLY A 200 -14.75 -14.18 -7.28
C GLY A 200 -15.47 -13.98 -8.61
N THR A 201 -15.42 -12.78 -9.20
CA THR A 201 -16.11 -12.45 -10.46
C THR A 201 -15.12 -12.24 -11.60
N SER A 202 -15.62 -12.20 -12.85
CA SER A 202 -14.80 -12.06 -14.07
C SER A 202 -14.88 -10.66 -14.72
N SER A 203 -15.70 -9.75 -14.18
CA SER A 203 -15.81 -8.39 -14.73
C SER A 203 -15.86 -7.33 -13.63
N ILE A 204 -15.26 -6.17 -13.91
CA ILE A 204 -15.22 -5.01 -12.99
C ILE A 204 -16.65 -4.59 -12.60
N SER A 205 -17.55 -4.45 -13.55
CA SER A 205 -18.93 -4.02 -13.28
C SER A 205 -19.68 -4.98 -12.36
N THR A 206 -19.58 -6.29 -12.61
CA THR A 206 -20.19 -7.30 -11.74
C THR A 206 -19.58 -7.27 -10.34
N ALA A 207 -18.26 -7.11 -10.24
CA ALA A 207 -17.54 -7.02 -8.98
C ALA A 207 -18.00 -5.81 -8.15
N LEU A 208 -18.05 -4.62 -8.75
CA LEU A 208 -18.50 -3.39 -8.11
C LEU A 208 -19.94 -3.49 -7.61
N LEU A 209 -20.85 -4.00 -8.44
CA LEU A 209 -22.23 -4.27 -8.04
C LEU A 209 -22.31 -5.27 -6.87
N SER A 210 -21.46 -6.30 -6.85
CA SER A 210 -21.39 -7.27 -5.74
C SER A 210 -20.94 -6.58 -4.44
N LEU A 211 -19.95 -5.70 -4.49
CA LEU A 211 -19.50 -4.92 -3.34
C LEU A 211 -20.60 -3.97 -2.84
N GLY A 212 -21.30 -3.27 -3.75
CA GLY A 212 -22.41 -2.39 -3.39
C GLY A 212 -23.56 -3.11 -2.68
N LYS A 213 -23.95 -4.30 -3.17
CA LYS A 213 -24.96 -5.16 -2.51
C LYS A 213 -24.56 -5.58 -1.09
N ARG A 214 -23.27 -5.56 -0.77
CA ARG A 214 -22.71 -5.84 0.57
C ARG A 214 -22.49 -4.59 1.42
N GLY A 215 -22.86 -3.40 0.90
CA GLY A 215 -22.80 -2.14 1.66
C GLY A 215 -21.52 -1.33 1.48
N VAL A 216 -20.60 -1.73 0.58
CA VAL A 216 -19.44 -0.87 0.25
C VAL A 216 -19.93 0.38 -0.46
N GLN A 217 -19.43 1.56 -0.04
CA GLN A 217 -19.89 2.85 -0.52
C GLN A 217 -18.92 3.52 -1.50
N LYS A 218 -17.62 3.31 -1.35
CA LYS A 218 -16.62 3.99 -2.17
C LYS A 218 -15.49 3.02 -2.52
N VAL A 219 -15.30 2.80 -3.82
CA VAL A 219 -14.26 1.93 -4.38
C VAL A 219 -13.45 2.71 -5.39
N VAL A 220 -12.14 2.58 -5.34
CA VAL A 220 -11.22 3.11 -6.35
C VAL A 220 -10.42 1.97 -6.94
N VAL A 221 -10.64 1.71 -8.22
CA VAL A 221 -9.99 0.60 -8.95
C VAL A 221 -8.86 1.14 -9.80
N LYS A 222 -7.62 0.80 -9.45
CA LYS A 222 -6.43 1.13 -10.24
C LYS A 222 -6.42 0.26 -11.52
N VAL A 223 -6.43 0.88 -12.70
CA VAL A 223 -6.47 0.17 -14.00
C VAL A 223 -5.19 0.42 -14.84
N GLY A 224 -4.08 0.64 -14.17
CA GLY A 224 -2.75 0.79 -14.76
C GLY A 224 -2.66 2.01 -15.69
N ALA A 225 -2.22 1.79 -16.92
CA ALA A 225 -2.03 2.86 -17.91
C ALA A 225 -3.33 3.56 -18.34
N MET A 226 -4.50 3.01 -18.00
CA MET A 226 -5.80 3.66 -18.24
C MET A 226 -6.19 4.63 -17.11
N GLY A 227 -5.49 4.62 -15.97
CA GLY A 227 -5.81 5.46 -14.81
C GLY A 227 -6.53 4.71 -13.71
N SER A 228 -7.70 5.20 -13.30
CA SER A 228 -8.49 4.59 -12.22
C SER A 228 -10.00 4.75 -12.44
N ILE A 229 -10.78 3.85 -11.86
CA ILE A 229 -12.24 3.92 -11.83
C ILE A 229 -12.65 4.30 -10.41
N VAL A 230 -13.40 5.35 -10.26
CA VAL A 230 -14.09 5.73 -9.03
C VAL A 230 -15.52 5.21 -9.09
N TRP A 231 -15.93 4.50 -8.06
CA TRP A 231 -17.27 3.92 -7.96
C TRP A 231 -17.93 4.26 -6.62
N THR A 232 -19.19 4.66 -6.71
CA THR A 232 -20.14 4.73 -5.61
C THR A 232 -21.43 4.01 -6.02
N PRO A 233 -22.41 3.77 -5.13
CA PRO A 233 -23.70 3.20 -5.52
C PRO A 233 -24.43 4.03 -6.59
N ASP A 234 -24.18 5.33 -6.65
CA ASP A 234 -24.89 6.26 -7.53
C ASP A 234 -24.15 6.55 -8.83
N GLU A 235 -22.80 6.37 -8.86
CA GLU A 235 -21.99 6.81 -9.98
C GLU A 235 -20.77 5.91 -10.21
N THR A 236 -20.37 5.80 -11.47
CA THR A 236 -19.11 5.17 -11.90
C THR A 236 -18.41 6.07 -12.89
N GLU A 237 -17.20 6.49 -12.57
CA GLU A 237 -16.41 7.40 -13.41
C GLU A 237 -15.01 6.83 -13.69
N LEU A 238 -14.59 6.85 -14.95
CA LEU A 238 -13.21 6.56 -15.35
C LEU A 238 -12.40 7.85 -15.29
N ILE A 239 -11.35 7.84 -14.48
CA ILE A 239 -10.40 8.94 -14.33
C ILE A 239 -9.15 8.59 -15.11
N ASP A 240 -8.90 9.29 -16.19
CA ASP A 240 -7.78 9.03 -17.08
C ASP A 240 -6.41 9.07 -16.36
N ALA A 241 -5.48 8.28 -16.88
CA ALA A 241 -4.10 8.35 -16.40
C ALA A 241 -3.47 9.71 -16.71
N VAL A 242 -2.67 10.20 -15.78
CA VAL A 242 -1.88 11.41 -16.00
C VAL A 242 -0.70 11.09 -16.88
N LYS A 243 -0.54 11.86 -17.96
CA LYS A 243 0.60 11.73 -18.88
C LYS A 243 1.76 12.59 -18.37
N ILE A 244 2.93 11.98 -18.32
CA ILE A 244 4.19 12.66 -17.98
C ILE A 244 5.21 12.45 -19.12
N ALA A 245 6.23 13.32 -19.16
CA ALA A 245 7.29 13.20 -20.16
C ALA A 245 8.33 12.13 -19.81
N ASP A 246 8.48 11.83 -18.53
CA ASP A 246 9.46 10.86 -18.01
C ASP A 246 9.04 9.43 -18.34
N ALA A 247 10.02 8.57 -18.58
CA ALA A 247 9.77 7.15 -18.81
C ALA A 247 9.41 6.44 -17.50
N VAL A 248 8.44 5.53 -17.57
CA VAL A 248 8.15 4.58 -16.49
C VAL A 248 9.26 3.52 -16.46
N VAL A 249 9.94 3.39 -15.32
CA VAL A 249 11.09 2.47 -15.15
C VAL A 249 10.82 1.36 -14.14
N ASP A 250 10.02 1.62 -13.10
CA ASP A 250 9.67 0.65 -12.07
C ASP A 250 8.33 1.01 -11.42
N THR A 251 7.37 0.10 -11.46
CA THR A 251 6.03 0.31 -10.87
C THR A 251 5.93 -0.12 -9.40
N THR A 252 7.04 -0.54 -8.79
CA THR A 252 7.07 -0.93 -7.37
C THR A 252 6.70 0.25 -6.49
N GLY A 253 5.71 0.06 -5.60
CA GLY A 253 5.21 1.10 -4.70
C GLY A 253 4.29 2.15 -5.34
N SER A 254 4.02 2.09 -6.66
CA SER A 254 3.11 3.06 -7.29
C SER A 254 1.68 2.95 -6.76
N GLY A 255 1.24 1.74 -6.39
CA GLY A 255 -0.04 1.51 -5.73
C GLY A 255 -0.11 2.13 -4.34
N ASP A 256 0.93 1.97 -3.53
CA ASP A 256 1.03 2.53 -2.19
C ASP A 256 1.06 4.08 -2.23
N THR A 257 1.84 4.62 -3.18
CA THR A 257 1.91 6.07 -3.44
C THR A 257 0.55 6.63 -3.88
N PHE A 258 -0.17 5.89 -4.75
CA PHE A 258 -1.54 6.21 -5.13
C PHE A 258 -2.46 6.31 -3.90
N VAL A 259 -2.44 5.31 -3.01
CA VAL A 259 -3.27 5.29 -1.79
C VAL A 259 -2.99 6.50 -0.90
N ALA A 260 -1.72 6.82 -0.68
CA ALA A 260 -1.31 7.99 0.12
C ALA A 260 -1.81 9.30 -0.47
N ALA A 261 -1.63 9.49 -1.79
CA ALA A 261 -2.07 10.71 -2.48
C ALA A 261 -3.61 10.82 -2.55
N PHE A 262 -4.32 9.71 -2.72
CA PHE A 262 -5.79 9.68 -2.67
C PHE A 262 -6.29 10.12 -1.29
N ALA A 263 -5.75 9.54 -0.21
CA ALA A 263 -6.13 9.91 1.15
C ALA A 263 -5.79 11.38 1.46
N HIS A 264 -4.63 11.88 1.01
CA HIS A 264 -4.26 13.29 1.10
C HIS A 264 -5.31 14.19 0.46
N ALA A 265 -5.70 13.92 -0.79
CA ALA A 265 -6.58 14.78 -1.56
C ALA A 265 -8.02 14.75 -1.03
N VAL A 266 -8.59 13.55 -0.80
CA VAL A 266 -9.99 13.43 -0.36
C VAL A 266 -10.22 14.00 1.04
N LEU A 267 -9.28 13.84 1.97
CA LEU A 267 -9.35 14.45 3.29
C LEU A 267 -9.06 15.96 3.27
N GLY A 268 -8.36 16.42 2.24
CA GLY A 268 -8.18 17.84 1.94
C GLY A 268 -9.42 18.51 1.35
N GLY A 269 -10.53 17.77 1.15
CA GLY A 269 -11.79 18.28 0.61
C GLY A 269 -11.91 18.20 -0.91
N THR A 270 -10.95 17.58 -1.61
CA THR A 270 -11.05 17.36 -3.06
C THR A 270 -12.13 16.30 -3.35
N PRO A 271 -13.02 16.49 -4.32
CA PRO A 271 -14.01 15.49 -4.75
C PRO A 271 -13.33 14.17 -5.15
N LEU A 272 -14.07 13.05 -5.09
CA LEU A 272 -13.53 11.70 -5.34
C LEU A 272 -12.78 11.59 -6.68
N ALA A 273 -13.35 12.12 -7.77
CA ALA A 273 -12.73 12.10 -9.09
C ALA A 273 -11.40 12.89 -9.12
N GLY A 274 -11.38 14.09 -8.56
CA GLY A 274 -10.16 14.90 -8.42
C GLY A 274 -9.11 14.24 -7.52
N SER A 275 -9.55 13.55 -6.46
CA SER A 275 -8.66 12.79 -5.57
C SER A 275 -8.03 11.59 -6.29
N ALA A 276 -8.79 10.90 -7.13
CA ALA A 276 -8.29 9.82 -7.96
C ALA A 276 -7.32 10.31 -9.05
N LEU A 277 -7.57 11.50 -9.62
CA LEU A 277 -6.64 12.13 -10.57
C LEU A 277 -5.30 12.49 -9.90
N ALA A 278 -5.34 13.07 -8.68
CA ALA A 278 -4.14 13.35 -7.89
C ALA A 278 -3.37 12.05 -7.56
N ALA A 279 -4.09 10.98 -7.24
CA ALA A 279 -3.52 9.67 -6.98
C ALA A 279 -2.90 9.03 -8.24
N ASN A 280 -3.53 9.17 -9.42
CA ASN A 280 -2.96 8.77 -10.72
C ASN A 280 -1.63 9.51 -10.98
N ALA A 281 -1.59 10.84 -10.72
CA ALA A 281 -0.37 11.64 -10.86
C ALA A 281 0.75 11.14 -9.93
N ALA A 282 0.44 10.90 -8.66
CA ALA A 282 1.42 10.38 -7.69
C ALA A 282 1.95 8.99 -8.09
N GLY A 283 1.05 8.09 -8.50
CA GLY A 283 1.40 6.74 -8.92
C GLY A 283 2.34 6.72 -10.13
N VAL A 284 2.07 7.55 -11.16
CA VAL A 284 2.96 7.62 -12.34
C VAL A 284 4.28 8.30 -12.01
N LEU A 285 4.30 9.35 -11.18
CA LEU A 285 5.55 9.98 -10.73
C LEU A 285 6.44 8.99 -9.97
N SER A 286 5.88 8.19 -9.06
CA SER A 286 6.67 7.20 -8.33
C SER A 286 7.31 6.18 -9.26
N ALA A 287 6.64 5.82 -10.34
CA ALA A 287 7.12 4.85 -11.32
C ALA A 287 8.27 5.35 -12.22
N THR A 288 8.67 6.62 -12.13
CA THR A 288 9.83 7.17 -12.87
C THR A 288 11.18 6.85 -12.23
N SER A 289 11.19 6.21 -11.05
CA SER A 289 12.41 5.85 -10.33
C SER A 289 12.38 4.40 -9.90
N VAL A 290 13.55 3.76 -9.80
CA VAL A 290 13.65 2.38 -9.30
C VAL A 290 13.45 2.37 -7.78
N GLY A 291 12.47 1.59 -7.30
CA GLY A 291 12.15 1.39 -5.88
C GLY A 291 11.06 2.27 -5.32
N ALA A 292 10.29 1.68 -4.41
CA ALA A 292 9.02 2.20 -3.91
C ALA A 292 9.10 3.57 -3.20
N GLN A 293 10.25 3.89 -2.59
CA GLN A 293 10.42 5.09 -1.75
C GLN A 293 11.48 6.05 -2.29
N THR A 294 11.93 5.85 -3.54
CA THR A 294 13.06 6.59 -4.11
C THR A 294 12.64 7.96 -4.62
N ARG A 295 11.58 8.06 -5.40
CA ARG A 295 11.08 9.34 -5.88
C ARG A 295 10.47 10.13 -4.71
N GLU A 296 10.96 11.34 -4.50
CA GLU A 296 10.31 12.29 -3.60
C GLU A 296 9.14 12.94 -4.32
N ILE A 297 7.95 12.81 -3.74
CA ILE A 297 6.72 13.38 -4.27
C ILE A 297 6.15 14.32 -3.24
N THR A 298 5.97 15.59 -3.63
CA THR A 298 5.46 16.66 -2.78
C THR A 298 4.08 17.11 -3.26
N ALA A 299 3.37 17.86 -2.43
CA ALA A 299 2.11 18.48 -2.82
C ALA A 299 2.28 19.47 -4.01
N ALA A 300 3.44 20.08 -4.15
CA ALA A 300 3.75 20.94 -5.29
C ALA A 300 3.86 20.16 -6.60
N ASP A 301 4.49 18.96 -6.57
CA ASP A 301 4.59 18.09 -7.75
C ASP A 301 3.18 17.67 -8.22
N LEU A 302 2.31 17.29 -7.29
CA LEU A 302 0.93 16.92 -7.62
C LEU A 302 0.17 18.10 -8.21
N LYS A 303 0.27 19.29 -7.59
CA LYS A 303 -0.39 20.50 -8.08
C LYS A 303 0.06 20.89 -9.49
N ALA A 304 1.32 20.66 -9.84
CA ALA A 304 1.86 20.98 -11.17
C ALA A 304 1.30 20.09 -12.28
N LEU A 305 0.81 18.89 -11.95
CA LEU A 305 0.27 17.92 -12.91
C LEU A 305 -1.27 17.95 -13.00
N LEU A 306 -1.93 18.63 -12.10
CA LEU A 306 -3.39 18.70 -12.07
C LEU A 306 -3.89 19.91 -12.85
N PRO A 307 -5.04 19.81 -13.55
CA PRO A 307 -5.68 20.95 -14.15
C PRO A 307 -6.04 21.97 -13.05
N GLY A 308 -5.81 23.26 -13.34
CA GLY A 308 -6.11 24.36 -12.43
C GLY A 308 -7.61 24.56 -12.17
#